data_70c382d13cc9679da01cc04d108e35bc
#
_entry.id   70c382d13cc9679da01cc04d108e35bc
#
_cell.length_a   1.000
_cell.length_b   1.000
_cell.length_c   1.000
_cell.angle_alpha   90.00
_cell.angle_beta   90.00
_cell.angle_gamma   90.00
#
_symmetry.space_group_name_H-M   'P 1'
#
loop_
_entity.id
_entity.type
_entity.pdbx_description
1 polymer ?
#
loop_
_entity_poly.entity_id
_entity_poly.type
_entity_poly.pdbx_seq_one_letter_code
_entity_poly.pdbx_strand_id
1 'polypeptide(L)'
;MERSGPIAALAAAFFFNFLAGVYVNHVGRSLPSLDADLLLGALPRVDLTGFFVWGFAAFAVFVIAAGLTTERMRIPYIAWMYALLISTRALFIVLTPMGAPKGAFAVEGYSLFEIFGRFLTFKNDLFFSAHTSMPFLGFLIFRRAWVRIVFFAFSLSLAATVLLSRLHYSIDVAAAFFITCGVVWIHRELVEPPYRRWRARWLEGKSA
;
A
#
# COMPACT_ATOMS: atom_id res chain seq x y z
N MET A 1 -23.60 -2.54 5.48
CA MET A 1 -22.92 -2.85 4.22
C MET A 1 -22.99 -4.35 4.04
N GLU A 2 -23.47 -4.81 2.90
CA GLU A 2 -23.29 -6.22 2.52
C GLU A 2 -21.80 -6.55 2.61
N ARG A 3 -21.48 -7.71 3.16
CA ARG A 3 -20.07 -8.10 3.39
C ARG A 3 -19.29 -8.32 2.08
N SER A 4 -19.98 -8.54 0.98
CA SER A 4 -19.41 -8.79 -0.35
C SER A 4 -18.84 -7.55 -1.04
N GLY A 5 -19.47 -6.38 -0.88
CA GLY A 5 -19.06 -5.15 -1.58
C GLY A 5 -17.62 -4.72 -1.30
N PRO A 6 -17.18 -4.60 -0.03
CA PRO A 6 -15.79 -4.23 0.29
C PRO A 6 -14.74 -5.24 -0.17
N ILE A 7 -15.07 -6.53 -0.18
CA ILE A 7 -14.17 -7.58 -0.68
C ILE A 7 -14.04 -7.48 -2.20
N ALA A 8 -15.16 -7.28 -2.90
CA ALA A 8 -15.15 -7.05 -4.34
C ALA A 8 -14.39 -5.77 -4.72
N ALA A 9 -14.54 -4.70 -3.95
CA ALA A 9 -13.79 -3.46 -4.13
C ALA A 9 -12.27 -3.68 -3.93
N LEU A 10 -11.88 -4.49 -2.94
CA LEU A 10 -10.48 -4.83 -2.73
C LEU A 10 -9.91 -5.65 -3.89
N ALA A 11 -10.64 -6.64 -4.39
CA ALA A 11 -10.23 -7.42 -5.56
C ALA A 11 -10.10 -6.55 -6.81
N ALA A 12 -11.06 -5.64 -7.05
CA ALA A 12 -11.00 -4.68 -8.15
C ALA A 12 -9.79 -3.72 -8.01
N ALA A 13 -9.50 -3.24 -6.80
CA ALA A 13 -8.35 -2.39 -6.55
C ALA A 13 -7.03 -3.09 -6.87
N PHE A 14 -6.87 -4.36 -6.50
CA PHE A 14 -5.70 -5.16 -6.89
C PHE A 14 -5.60 -5.35 -8.39
N PHE A 15 -6.72 -5.60 -9.07
CA PHE A 15 -6.74 -5.73 -10.53
C PHE A 15 -6.31 -4.43 -11.22
N PHE A 16 -6.84 -3.28 -10.80
CA PHE A 16 -6.44 -1.98 -11.34
C PHE A 16 -4.98 -1.65 -11.03
N ASN A 17 -4.51 -1.98 -9.83
CA ASN A 17 -3.09 -1.81 -9.49
C ASN A 17 -2.18 -2.69 -10.35
N PHE A 18 -2.61 -3.91 -10.66
CA PHE A 18 -1.88 -4.78 -11.60
C PHE A 18 -1.80 -4.16 -12.99
N LEU A 19 -2.91 -3.67 -13.56
CA LEU A 19 -2.92 -2.99 -14.86
C LEU A 19 -2.02 -1.75 -14.87
N ALA A 20 -2.09 -0.94 -13.81
CA ALA A 20 -1.24 0.23 -13.62
C ALA A 20 0.25 -0.17 -13.57
N GLY A 21 0.58 -1.24 -12.85
CA GLY A 21 1.93 -1.79 -12.77
C GLY A 21 2.46 -2.28 -14.12
N VAL A 22 1.64 -2.98 -14.92
CA VAL A 22 2.01 -3.39 -16.29
C VAL A 22 2.32 -2.17 -17.15
N TYR A 23 1.44 -1.16 -17.10
CA TYR A 23 1.63 0.07 -17.86
C TYR A 23 2.93 0.79 -17.47
N VAL A 24 3.12 1.06 -16.17
CA VAL A 24 4.29 1.82 -15.72
C VAL A 24 5.59 1.04 -15.90
N ASN A 25 5.56 -0.28 -15.80
CA ASN A 25 6.73 -1.11 -16.06
C ASN A 25 7.13 -1.09 -17.55
N HIS A 26 6.16 -0.95 -18.46
CA HIS A 26 6.44 -0.78 -19.87
C HIS A 26 7.05 0.60 -20.16
N VAL A 27 6.43 1.67 -19.69
CA VAL A 27 6.87 3.06 -19.91
C VAL A 27 8.16 3.35 -19.16
N GLY A 28 8.25 2.93 -17.88
CA GLY A 28 9.37 3.24 -16.99
C GLY A 28 10.70 2.64 -17.40
N ARG A 29 10.70 1.57 -18.22
CA ARG A 29 11.95 0.97 -18.74
C ARG A 29 12.79 1.93 -19.58
N SER A 30 12.15 2.87 -20.25
CA SER A 30 12.82 3.86 -21.11
C SER A 30 13.18 5.15 -20.37
N LEU A 31 12.74 5.30 -19.11
CA LEU A 31 12.97 6.50 -18.33
C LEU A 31 14.32 6.44 -17.58
N PRO A 32 15.05 7.56 -17.52
CA PRO A 32 16.27 7.63 -16.75
C PRO A 32 15.96 7.56 -15.24
N SER A 33 16.93 7.07 -14.47
CA SER A 33 16.91 7.20 -13.01
C SER A 33 17.00 8.68 -12.63
N LEU A 34 16.37 9.07 -11.52
CA LEU A 34 16.59 10.40 -10.94
C LEU A 34 18.01 10.50 -10.40
N ASP A 35 18.76 11.54 -10.82
CA ASP A 35 20.16 11.71 -10.47
C ASP A 35 20.36 12.31 -9.06
N ALA A 36 19.38 13.06 -8.57
CA ALA A 36 19.46 13.77 -7.32
C ALA A 36 18.40 13.27 -6.32
N ASP A 37 18.77 12.30 -5.51
CA ASP A 37 18.03 11.93 -4.29
C ASP A 37 18.97 12.09 -3.09
N LEU A 38 18.72 13.13 -2.30
CA LEU A 38 19.58 13.54 -1.18
C LEU A 38 19.74 12.41 -0.14
N LEU A 39 18.65 11.76 0.23
CA LEU A 39 18.67 10.73 1.27
C LEU A 39 19.32 9.44 0.76
N LEU A 40 18.97 9.00 -0.45
CA LEU A 40 19.63 7.85 -1.07
C LEU A 40 21.13 8.09 -1.26
N GLY A 41 21.55 9.31 -1.57
CA GLY A 41 22.97 9.66 -1.68
C GLY A 41 23.74 9.50 -0.36
N ALA A 42 23.08 9.75 0.78
CA ALA A 42 23.69 9.67 2.11
C ALA A 42 23.61 8.26 2.75
N LEU A 43 22.66 7.43 2.33
CA LEU A 43 22.46 6.10 2.92
C LEU A 43 23.39 5.04 2.31
N PRO A 44 23.90 4.09 3.12
CA PRO A 44 24.63 2.95 2.61
C PRO A 44 23.73 2.07 1.74
N ARG A 45 24.31 1.43 0.73
CA ARG A 45 23.62 0.46 -0.10
C ARG A 45 23.75 -0.92 0.55
N VAL A 46 22.62 -1.51 0.97
CA VAL A 46 22.58 -2.81 1.65
C VAL A 46 21.55 -3.69 0.96
N ASP A 47 21.91 -4.93 0.66
CA ASP A 47 20.96 -5.90 0.12
C ASP A 47 20.05 -6.44 1.22
N LEU A 48 18.82 -5.98 1.21
CA LEU A 48 17.73 -6.43 2.09
C LEU A 48 16.55 -7.00 1.29
N THR A 49 16.79 -7.47 0.06
CA THR A 49 15.75 -8.01 -0.83
C THR A 49 15.02 -9.21 -0.22
N GLY A 50 15.70 -10.02 0.58
CA GLY A 50 15.07 -11.07 1.38
C GLY A 50 14.05 -10.51 2.37
N PHE A 51 14.40 -9.44 3.09
CA PHE A 51 13.47 -8.79 4.02
C PHE A 51 12.36 -8.03 3.29
N PHE A 52 12.63 -7.48 2.12
CA PHE A 52 11.60 -6.88 1.26
C PHE A 52 10.48 -7.88 0.95
N VAL A 53 10.82 -9.09 0.52
CA VAL A 53 9.85 -10.12 0.13
C VAL A 53 9.17 -10.75 1.36
N TRP A 54 9.97 -11.27 2.29
CA TRP A 54 9.46 -12.01 3.44
C TRP A 54 8.85 -11.11 4.52
N GLY A 55 9.38 -9.91 4.70
CA GLY A 55 8.83 -8.91 5.61
C GLY A 55 7.46 -8.44 5.16
N PHE A 56 7.27 -8.23 3.85
CA PHE A 56 5.96 -7.88 3.31
C PHE A 56 4.97 -9.05 3.36
N ALA A 57 5.43 -10.28 3.12
CA ALA A 57 4.60 -11.49 3.31
C ALA A 57 4.17 -11.65 4.77
N ALA A 58 5.08 -11.46 5.72
CA ALA A 58 4.76 -11.48 7.14
C ALA A 58 3.75 -10.39 7.53
N PHE A 59 3.89 -9.17 6.98
CA PHE A 59 2.90 -8.12 7.12
C PHE A 59 1.53 -8.55 6.57
N ALA A 60 1.47 -9.16 5.38
CA ALA A 60 0.21 -9.60 4.77
C ALA A 60 -0.49 -10.67 5.64
N VAL A 61 0.25 -11.61 6.19
CA VAL A 61 -0.27 -12.58 7.15
C VAL A 61 -0.75 -11.89 8.43
N PHE A 62 0.02 -10.93 8.94
CA PHE A 62 -0.31 -10.21 10.16
C PHE A 62 -1.58 -9.38 10.01
N VAL A 63 -1.81 -8.69 8.88
CA VAL A 63 -3.05 -7.90 8.69
C VAL A 63 -4.29 -8.79 8.66
N ILE A 64 -4.20 -9.96 8.05
CA ILE A 64 -5.30 -10.93 8.02
C ILE A 64 -5.55 -11.47 9.44
N ALA A 65 -4.51 -11.94 10.12
CA ALA A 65 -4.60 -12.48 11.48
C ALA A 65 -5.16 -11.44 12.47
N ALA A 66 -4.64 -10.22 12.46
CA ALA A 66 -5.11 -9.12 13.31
C ALA A 66 -6.58 -8.77 13.01
N GLY A 67 -6.97 -8.71 11.74
CA GLY A 67 -8.36 -8.48 11.33
C GLY A 67 -9.29 -9.55 11.87
N LEU A 68 -8.94 -10.83 11.71
CA LEU A 68 -9.76 -11.96 12.14
C LEU A 68 -9.85 -12.11 13.67
N THR A 69 -8.79 -11.79 14.39
CA THR A 69 -8.70 -12.00 15.84
C THR A 69 -9.14 -10.78 16.65
N THR A 70 -8.80 -9.58 16.21
CA THR A 70 -9.00 -8.35 17.00
C THR A 70 -10.09 -7.42 16.48
N GLU A 71 -10.40 -7.47 15.17
CA GLU A 71 -11.30 -6.50 14.51
C GLU A 71 -12.32 -7.18 13.57
N ARG A 72 -12.76 -8.39 13.90
CA ARG A 72 -13.59 -9.25 13.02
C ARG A 72 -14.84 -8.53 12.48
N MET A 73 -15.51 -7.73 13.30
CA MET A 73 -16.69 -6.97 12.90
C MET A 73 -16.37 -5.79 11.98
N ARG A 74 -15.10 -5.39 11.90
CA ARG A 74 -14.63 -4.29 11.06
C ARG A 74 -13.88 -4.73 9.82
N ILE A 75 -13.82 -6.04 9.53
CA ILE A 75 -13.19 -6.56 8.31
C ILE A 75 -13.69 -5.85 7.04
N PRO A 76 -15.02 -5.59 6.85
CA PRO A 76 -15.48 -4.84 5.68
C PRO A 76 -14.92 -3.42 5.59
N TYR A 77 -14.78 -2.73 6.72
CA TYR A 77 -14.17 -1.41 6.78
C TYR A 77 -12.67 -1.47 6.46
N ILE A 78 -11.96 -2.43 7.02
CA ILE A 78 -10.54 -2.64 6.78
C ILE A 78 -10.29 -2.93 5.29
N ALA A 79 -11.05 -3.86 4.70
CA ALA A 79 -10.96 -4.20 3.28
C ALA A 79 -11.24 -2.97 2.39
N TRP A 80 -12.24 -2.16 2.74
CA TRP A 80 -12.55 -0.92 2.02
C TRP A 80 -11.42 0.10 2.08
N MET A 81 -10.79 0.28 3.25
CA MET A 81 -9.67 1.22 3.40
C MET A 81 -8.43 0.79 2.62
N TYR A 82 -8.13 -0.53 2.61
CA TYR A 82 -7.06 -1.06 1.75
C TYR A 82 -7.40 -0.92 0.27
N ALA A 83 -8.65 -1.17 -0.14
CA ALA A 83 -9.09 -0.95 -1.51
C ALA A 83 -8.91 0.50 -1.94
N LEU A 84 -9.29 1.45 -1.09
CA LEU A 84 -9.13 2.88 -1.36
C LEU A 84 -7.66 3.29 -1.50
N LEU A 85 -6.79 2.83 -0.59
CA LEU A 85 -5.36 3.10 -0.66
C LEU A 85 -4.72 2.51 -1.92
N ILE A 86 -5.03 1.25 -2.26
CA ILE A 86 -4.50 0.56 -3.44
C ILE A 86 -4.98 1.25 -4.73
N SER A 87 -6.25 1.66 -4.80
CA SER A 87 -6.78 2.40 -5.96
C SER A 87 -6.14 3.77 -6.10
N THR A 88 -5.94 4.48 -4.99
CA THR A 88 -5.19 5.75 -4.98
C THR A 88 -3.78 5.53 -5.50
N ARG A 89 -3.10 4.47 -5.05
CA ARG A 89 -1.77 4.11 -5.52
C ARG A 89 -1.77 3.80 -7.02
N ALA A 90 -2.70 2.98 -7.51
CA ALA A 90 -2.82 2.67 -8.93
C ALA A 90 -2.93 3.92 -9.80
N LEU A 91 -3.69 4.92 -9.34
CA LEU A 91 -3.79 6.22 -10.01
C LEU A 91 -2.45 6.95 -10.03
N PHE A 92 -1.80 7.06 -8.88
CA PHE A 92 -0.55 7.83 -8.74
C PHE A 92 0.61 7.21 -9.53
N ILE A 93 0.78 5.90 -9.56
CA ILE A 93 1.85 5.27 -10.34
C ILE A 93 1.67 5.49 -11.86
N VAL A 94 0.44 5.53 -12.35
CA VAL A 94 0.15 5.86 -13.77
C VAL A 94 0.47 7.33 -14.08
N LEU A 95 0.21 8.23 -13.13
CA LEU A 95 0.46 9.67 -13.30
C LEU A 95 1.93 10.06 -13.13
N THR A 96 2.74 9.21 -12.48
CA THR A 96 4.15 9.51 -12.16
C THR A 96 5.07 8.36 -12.56
N PRO A 97 5.14 7.99 -13.84
CA PRO A 97 6.07 6.97 -14.29
C PRO A 97 7.51 7.42 -14.06
N MET A 98 8.33 6.58 -13.44
CA MET A 98 9.73 6.88 -13.10
C MET A 98 10.64 5.70 -13.45
N GLY A 99 11.90 5.99 -13.79
CA GLY A 99 12.95 4.98 -13.91
C GLY A 99 13.40 4.50 -12.53
N ALA A 100 13.81 3.24 -12.42
CA ALA A 100 14.28 2.66 -11.16
C ALA A 100 15.53 3.39 -10.63
N PRO A 101 15.73 3.47 -9.29
CA PRO A 101 16.92 4.08 -8.71
C PRO A 101 18.21 3.41 -9.18
N LYS A 102 19.28 4.21 -9.35
CA LYS A 102 20.60 3.69 -9.69
C LYS A 102 21.11 2.74 -8.61
N GLY A 103 21.56 1.56 -9.02
CA GLY A 103 22.07 0.54 -8.11
C GLY A 103 21.01 -0.20 -7.31
N ALA A 104 19.76 -0.22 -7.74
CA ALA A 104 18.72 -1.07 -7.15
C ALA A 104 19.17 -2.55 -7.17
N PHE A 105 18.93 -3.26 -6.06
CA PHE A 105 19.15 -4.70 -6.03
C PHE A 105 18.03 -5.43 -6.78
N ALA A 106 18.39 -6.53 -7.48
CA ALA A 106 17.40 -7.37 -8.12
C ALA A 106 16.63 -8.20 -7.09
N VAL A 107 15.32 -8.23 -7.22
CA VAL A 107 14.41 -9.01 -6.33
C VAL A 107 14.10 -10.38 -6.94
N GLU A 108 14.91 -10.87 -7.87
CA GLU A 108 14.74 -12.13 -8.58
C GLU A 108 15.25 -13.30 -7.72
N GLY A 109 14.67 -14.50 -7.92
CA GLY A 109 15.13 -15.72 -7.24
C GLY A 109 14.40 -16.09 -5.95
N TYR A 110 13.42 -15.30 -5.52
CA TYR A 110 12.55 -15.68 -4.40
C TYR A 110 11.28 -16.34 -4.93
N SER A 111 11.03 -17.60 -4.56
CA SER A 111 9.88 -18.39 -5.04
C SER A 111 8.52 -17.74 -4.77
N LEU A 112 8.36 -17.06 -3.63
CA LEU A 112 7.17 -16.23 -3.35
C LEU A 112 7.06 -15.05 -4.29
N PHE A 113 8.17 -14.42 -4.65
CA PHE A 113 8.18 -13.32 -5.61
C PHE A 113 7.84 -13.81 -7.02
N GLU A 114 8.29 -15.00 -7.40
CA GLU A 114 7.96 -15.58 -8.70
C GLU A 114 6.47 -15.93 -8.84
N ILE A 115 5.83 -16.38 -7.76
CA ILE A 115 4.42 -16.79 -7.76
C ILE A 115 3.49 -15.58 -7.59
N PHE A 116 3.76 -14.73 -6.61
CA PHE A 116 2.87 -13.63 -6.23
C PHE A 116 3.43 -12.25 -6.60
N GLY A 117 4.73 -12.07 -6.60
CA GLY A 117 5.38 -10.80 -6.83
C GLY A 117 5.25 -10.31 -8.27
N ARG A 118 5.16 -11.22 -9.24
CA ARG A 118 4.88 -10.86 -10.65
C ARG A 118 3.56 -10.13 -10.82
N PHE A 119 2.59 -10.37 -9.91
CA PHE A 119 1.27 -9.72 -9.93
C PHE A 119 1.19 -8.50 -9.01
N LEU A 120 2.11 -8.35 -8.06
CA LEU A 120 2.02 -7.34 -7.01
C LEU A 120 3.16 -6.32 -7.02
N THR A 121 4.29 -6.63 -7.69
CA THR A 121 5.48 -5.78 -7.68
C THR A 121 6.09 -5.67 -9.06
N PHE A 122 6.22 -4.47 -9.57
CA PHE A 122 6.86 -4.18 -10.84
C PHE A 122 8.10 -3.31 -10.59
N LYS A 123 9.17 -3.50 -11.37
CA LYS A 123 10.45 -2.80 -11.22
C LYS A 123 10.31 -1.27 -11.23
N ASN A 124 9.38 -0.75 -12.00
CA ASN A 124 9.14 0.68 -12.18
C ASN A 124 7.87 1.17 -11.46
N ASP A 125 7.31 0.34 -10.59
CA ASP A 125 6.16 0.66 -9.75
C ASP A 125 6.64 1.37 -8.47
N LEU A 126 6.97 2.66 -8.59
CA LEU A 126 7.73 3.38 -7.58
C LEU A 126 6.85 4.30 -6.71
N PHE A 127 6.09 5.20 -7.32
CA PHE A 127 5.39 6.24 -6.56
C PHE A 127 3.97 5.80 -6.16
N PHE A 128 3.62 5.79 -4.93
CA PHE A 128 4.37 5.85 -3.67
C PHE A 128 4.55 4.44 -3.09
N SER A 129 5.51 4.24 -2.17
CA SER A 129 5.87 2.90 -1.68
C SER A 129 4.70 2.15 -1.00
N ALA A 130 4.28 1.01 -1.59
CA ALA A 130 3.29 0.11 -0.98
C ALA A 130 3.81 -0.53 0.31
N HIS A 131 5.10 -0.87 0.34
CA HIS A 131 5.76 -1.48 1.50
C HIS A 131 5.74 -0.57 2.73
N THR A 132 5.71 0.74 2.52
CA THR A 132 5.58 1.74 3.58
C THR A 132 4.12 2.04 3.90
N SER A 133 3.32 2.32 2.88
CA SER A 133 1.95 2.83 3.03
C SER A 133 0.96 1.80 3.56
N MET A 134 1.04 0.54 3.12
CA MET A 134 0.09 -0.49 3.55
C MET A 134 0.19 -0.81 5.05
N PRO A 135 1.38 -1.06 5.64
CA PRO A 135 1.49 -1.21 7.08
C PRO A 135 1.12 0.08 7.83
N PHE A 136 1.49 1.25 7.31
CA PHE A 136 1.12 2.51 7.93
C PHE A 136 -0.39 2.73 7.94
N LEU A 137 -1.13 2.30 6.92
CA LEU A 137 -2.58 2.28 6.97
C LEU A 137 -3.09 1.42 8.13
N GLY A 138 -2.52 0.23 8.33
CA GLY A 138 -2.85 -0.62 9.48
C GLY A 138 -2.68 0.10 10.82
N PHE A 139 -1.56 0.82 11.00
CA PHE A 139 -1.34 1.66 12.19
C PHE A 139 -2.45 2.71 12.39
N LEU A 140 -2.94 3.33 11.31
CA LEU A 140 -3.95 4.39 11.40
C LEU A 140 -5.38 3.87 11.67
N ILE A 141 -5.73 2.66 11.18
CA ILE A 141 -7.13 2.20 11.17
C ILE A 141 -7.46 1.15 12.23
N PHE A 142 -6.49 0.37 12.72
CA PHE A 142 -6.72 -0.60 13.80
C PHE A 142 -6.87 0.10 15.14
N ARG A 143 -7.61 -0.51 16.08
CA ARG A 143 -7.95 0.09 17.38
C ARG A 143 -7.03 -0.35 18.51
N ARG A 144 -6.58 -1.61 18.48
CA ARG A 144 -5.74 -2.19 19.55
C ARG A 144 -4.35 -1.58 19.50
N ALA A 145 -3.88 -0.99 20.61
CA ALA A 145 -2.61 -0.28 20.69
C ALA A 145 -1.41 -1.16 20.27
N TRP A 146 -1.34 -2.39 20.77
CA TRP A 146 -0.23 -3.29 20.41
C TRP A 146 -0.23 -3.64 18.91
N VAL A 147 -1.42 -3.85 18.28
CA VAL A 147 -1.54 -4.11 16.84
C VAL A 147 -1.02 -2.93 16.04
N ARG A 148 -1.39 -1.72 16.46
CA ARG A 148 -0.90 -0.48 15.85
C ARG A 148 0.61 -0.34 15.94
N ILE A 149 1.19 -0.63 17.10
CA ILE A 149 2.66 -0.58 17.28
C ILE A 149 3.36 -1.56 16.34
N VAL A 150 2.84 -2.78 16.19
CA VAL A 150 3.40 -3.78 15.26
C VAL A 150 3.30 -3.29 13.81
N PHE A 151 2.16 -2.73 13.39
CA PHE A 151 2.01 -2.16 12.06
C PHE A 151 2.96 -0.99 11.80
N PHE A 152 3.17 -0.13 12.80
CA PHE A 152 4.13 0.97 12.69
C PHE A 152 5.57 0.47 12.56
N ALA A 153 5.93 -0.57 13.32
CA ALA A 153 7.22 -1.22 13.21
C ALA A 153 7.43 -1.85 11.82
N PHE A 154 6.41 -2.53 11.25
CA PHE A 154 6.46 -3.00 9.86
C PHE A 154 6.67 -1.84 8.87
N SER A 155 5.93 -0.75 9.04
CA SER A 155 6.04 0.40 8.14
C SER A 155 7.45 0.99 8.13
N LEU A 156 8.02 1.22 9.31
CA LEU A 156 9.37 1.79 9.42
C LEU A 156 10.46 0.83 8.93
N SER A 157 10.37 -0.46 9.28
CA SER A 157 11.37 -1.44 8.85
C SER A 157 11.33 -1.67 7.34
N LEU A 158 10.14 -1.76 6.74
CA LEU A 158 10.00 -1.88 5.29
C LEU A 158 10.38 -0.59 4.55
N ALA A 159 10.10 0.60 5.13
CA ALA A 159 10.57 1.88 4.60
C ALA A 159 12.11 1.93 4.56
N ALA A 160 12.78 1.54 5.64
CA ALA A 160 14.23 1.44 5.67
C ALA A 160 14.76 0.43 4.65
N THR A 161 14.11 -0.72 4.53
CA THR A 161 14.46 -1.78 3.57
C THR A 161 14.45 -1.27 2.13
N VAL A 162 13.38 -0.61 1.71
CA VAL A 162 13.26 -0.14 0.31
C VAL A 162 14.25 0.97 -0.02
N LEU A 163 14.64 1.78 0.95
CA LEU A 163 15.67 2.81 0.77
C LEU A 163 17.07 2.20 0.73
N LEU A 164 17.44 1.34 1.68
CA LEU A 164 18.76 0.71 1.76
C LEU A 164 19.02 -0.21 0.56
N SER A 165 17.99 -0.89 0.05
CA SER A 165 18.09 -1.73 -1.14
C SER A 165 17.93 -0.96 -2.47
N ARG A 166 17.75 0.36 -2.40
CA ARG A 166 17.56 1.22 -3.59
C ARG A 166 16.35 0.82 -4.45
N LEU A 167 15.29 0.26 -3.83
CA LEU A 167 14.07 -0.15 -4.52
C LEU A 167 13.07 1.01 -4.69
N HIS A 168 13.19 2.08 -3.89
CA HIS A 168 12.38 3.29 -3.96
C HIS A 168 13.25 4.53 -3.76
N TYR A 169 12.77 5.67 -4.24
CA TYR A 169 13.31 6.98 -3.92
C TYR A 169 12.82 7.46 -2.55
N SER A 170 13.53 8.44 -1.97
CA SER A 170 13.14 9.06 -0.69
C SER A 170 11.73 9.67 -0.73
N ILE A 171 11.39 10.28 -1.86
CA ILE A 171 10.06 10.88 -2.05
C ILE A 171 8.94 9.84 -2.04
N ASP A 172 9.18 8.62 -2.54
CA ASP A 172 8.18 7.55 -2.56
C ASP A 172 7.82 7.12 -1.14
N VAL A 173 8.82 7.05 -0.27
CA VAL A 173 8.66 6.70 1.15
C VAL A 173 8.01 7.84 1.92
N ALA A 174 8.46 9.08 1.73
CA ALA A 174 7.87 10.25 2.37
C ALA A 174 6.41 10.44 1.94
N ALA A 175 6.13 10.39 0.64
CA ALA A 175 4.78 10.51 0.09
C ALA A 175 3.84 9.41 0.63
N ALA A 176 4.35 8.19 0.87
CA ALA A 176 3.55 7.10 1.41
C ALA A 176 2.90 7.45 2.76
N PHE A 177 3.61 8.13 3.65
CA PHE A 177 3.05 8.58 4.93
C PHE A 177 1.98 9.66 4.74
N PHE A 178 2.28 10.70 3.97
CA PHE A 178 1.35 11.82 3.77
C PHE A 178 0.09 11.41 3.01
N ILE A 179 0.24 10.66 1.93
CA ILE A 179 -0.90 10.22 1.11
C ILE A 179 -1.78 9.25 1.91
N THR A 180 -1.20 8.34 2.70
CA THR A 180 -1.99 7.44 3.54
C THR A 180 -2.78 8.20 4.61
N CYS A 181 -2.19 9.22 5.25
CA CYS A 181 -2.93 10.12 6.14
C CYS A 181 -4.07 10.82 5.41
N GLY A 182 -3.80 11.34 4.20
CA GLY A 182 -4.79 12.01 3.35
C GLY A 182 -5.95 11.08 2.99
N VAL A 183 -5.67 9.84 2.60
CA VAL A 183 -6.70 8.82 2.29
C VAL A 183 -7.61 8.56 3.50
N VAL A 184 -7.03 8.40 4.69
CA VAL A 184 -7.80 8.17 5.92
C VAL A 184 -8.63 9.39 6.28
N TRP A 185 -8.06 10.58 6.15
CA TRP A 185 -8.75 11.85 6.43
C TRP A 185 -9.92 12.06 5.45
N ILE A 186 -9.69 11.94 4.13
CA ILE A 186 -10.73 12.06 3.10
C ILE A 186 -11.88 11.09 3.37
N HIS A 187 -11.56 9.84 3.69
CA HIS A 187 -12.61 8.87 4.00
C HIS A 187 -13.45 9.30 5.22
N ARG A 188 -12.81 9.71 6.32
CA ARG A 188 -13.51 10.08 7.56
C ARG A 188 -14.35 11.34 7.42
N GLU A 189 -13.84 12.35 6.74
CA GLU A 189 -14.47 13.68 6.67
C GLU A 189 -15.44 13.81 5.49
N LEU A 190 -15.12 13.22 4.34
CA LEU A 190 -15.88 13.45 3.11
C LEU A 190 -16.73 12.27 2.67
N VAL A 191 -16.33 11.04 2.97
CA VAL A 191 -17.03 9.82 2.49
C VAL A 191 -17.98 9.27 3.55
N GLU A 192 -17.53 9.10 4.78
CA GLU A 192 -18.32 8.48 5.85
C GLU A 192 -19.56 9.29 6.26
N PRO A 193 -19.51 10.62 6.45
CA PRO A 193 -20.67 11.40 6.90
C PRO A 193 -21.82 11.42 5.89
N PRO A 194 -21.62 11.65 4.58
CA PRO A 194 -22.70 11.55 3.59
C PRO A 194 -23.32 10.15 3.52
N TYR A 195 -22.49 9.10 3.58
CA TYR A 195 -22.95 7.71 3.59
C TYR A 195 -23.84 7.41 4.81
N ARG A 196 -23.46 7.85 6.01
CA ARG A 196 -24.26 7.67 7.23
C ARG A 196 -25.62 8.36 7.12
N ARG A 197 -25.66 9.61 6.59
CA ARG A 197 -26.91 10.37 6.37
C ARG A 197 -27.81 9.68 5.36
N TRP A 198 -27.26 9.24 4.24
CA TRP A 198 -28.00 8.51 3.21
C TRP A 198 -28.58 7.21 3.78
N ARG A 199 -27.78 6.43 4.51
CA ARG A 199 -28.23 5.17 5.13
C ARG A 199 -29.34 5.39 6.14
N ALA A 200 -29.27 6.43 6.97
CA ALA A 200 -30.33 6.77 7.92
C ALA A 200 -31.67 7.03 7.20
N ARG A 201 -31.67 7.88 6.18
CA ARG A 201 -32.88 8.18 5.37
C ARG A 201 -33.45 6.93 4.70
N TRP A 202 -32.60 6.06 4.19
CA TRP A 202 -33.05 4.83 3.51
C TRP A 202 -33.69 3.83 4.49
N LEU A 203 -33.21 3.76 5.74
CA LEU A 203 -33.81 2.93 6.77
C LEU A 203 -35.16 3.50 7.25
N GLU A 204 -35.26 4.82 7.41
CA GLU A 204 -36.52 5.51 7.75
C GLU A 204 -37.60 5.30 6.68
N GLY A 205 -37.23 5.36 5.39
CA GLY A 205 -38.16 5.12 4.30
C GLY A 205 -38.61 3.65 4.11
N LYS A 206 -37.96 2.69 4.79
CA LYS A 206 -38.40 1.28 4.82
C LYS A 206 -39.31 0.94 5.99
N SER A 207 -39.42 1.82 6.98
CA SER A 207 -40.25 1.64 8.17
C SER A 207 -41.61 2.36 8.06
N ALA A 208 -41.82 3.10 6.97
CA ALA A 208 -43.10 3.70 6.57
C ALA A 208 -43.79 2.87 5.49
#